data_8830cf60849192707b321f553b7ef587
#
_entry.id   8830cf60849192707b321f553b7ef587
#
_cell.length_a   1.000
_cell.length_b   1.000
_cell.length_c   1.000
_cell.angle_alpha   90.00
_cell.angle_beta   90.00
_cell.angle_gamma   90.00
#
_symmetry.space_group_name_H-M   'P 1'
#
loop_
_entity.id
_entity.type
_entity.pdbx_description
1 polymer ?
#
loop_
_entity_poly.entity_id
_entity_poly.type
_entity_poly.pdbx_seq_one_letter_code
_entity_poly.pdbx_strand_id
1 'polypeptide(L)'
;MRASEPSRPSSRQSYRRGLSLPLDVEGASNDWAWETIFFGRPSLVAALLWFGGAAAGLQTLLMHRWSGTSVLLLEALGSLAGACGILRATVGDRLPKWTFHVDVVLANALVSVAAAVAAGADVDLGNLYLLVEVFALLYLPLRPALAHLALAAIAYAVVLGIGPSLQEPALLAWFAVFGTATVLGVVVF
;
A
#
# COMPACT_ATOMS: atom_id res chain seq x y z
N MET A 1 -39.48 -54.79 48.24
CA MET A 1 -38.83 -54.20 47.05
C MET A 1 -39.55 -52.93 46.72
N ARG A 2 -38.93 -51.72 47.05
CA ARG A 2 -39.42 -50.44 46.67
C ARG A 2 -38.54 -49.89 45.56
N ALA A 3 -39.12 -49.68 44.40
CA ALA A 3 -38.45 -49.04 43.27
C ALA A 3 -38.22 -47.55 43.58
N SER A 4 -36.98 -47.12 43.50
CA SER A 4 -36.55 -45.73 43.60
C SER A 4 -36.84 -45.00 42.29
N GLU A 5 -37.68 -43.93 42.32
CA GLU A 5 -37.92 -43.02 41.22
C GLU A 5 -36.66 -42.18 40.92
N PRO A 6 -36.31 -42.00 39.66
CA PRO A 6 -35.23 -41.10 39.29
C PRO A 6 -35.72 -39.65 39.33
N SER A 7 -35.01 -38.81 40.08
CA SER A 7 -35.20 -37.37 40.16
C SER A 7 -34.97 -36.69 38.83
N ARG A 8 -35.97 -35.97 38.29
CA ARG A 8 -35.89 -35.10 37.11
C ARG A 8 -35.03 -33.88 37.43
N PRO A 9 -34.04 -33.56 36.58
CA PRO A 9 -33.31 -32.28 36.72
C PRO A 9 -34.21 -31.10 36.33
N SER A 10 -34.26 -30.08 37.17
CA SER A 10 -35.05 -28.86 37.00
C SER A 10 -34.40 -27.96 35.88
N SER A 11 -35.03 -27.91 34.71
CA SER A 11 -34.66 -27.16 33.54
C SER A 11 -35.00 -25.65 33.61
N ARG A 12 -34.80 -24.98 34.74
CA ARG A 12 -35.16 -23.57 34.91
C ARG A 12 -34.02 -22.59 35.25
N GLN A 13 -32.76 -22.94 35.00
CA GLN A 13 -31.66 -22.02 35.37
C GLN A 13 -30.73 -21.59 34.20
N SER A 14 -31.14 -21.66 32.96
CA SER A 14 -30.25 -21.28 31.82
C SER A 14 -30.74 -20.11 30.98
N TYR A 15 -31.66 -19.27 31.43
CA TYR A 15 -32.17 -18.14 30.62
C TYR A 15 -31.99 -16.75 31.25
N ARG A 16 -30.94 -16.57 32.07
CA ARG A 16 -30.54 -15.23 32.55
C ARG A 16 -29.02 -15.03 32.42
N ARG A 17 -28.42 -15.39 31.31
CA ARG A 17 -27.22 -14.65 30.85
C ARG A 17 -27.75 -13.47 30.08
N GLY A 18 -28.09 -12.45 30.84
CA GLY A 18 -28.36 -11.14 30.28
C GLY A 18 -27.18 -10.73 29.41
N LEU A 19 -27.50 -10.30 28.22
CA LEU A 19 -26.65 -9.44 27.41
C LEU A 19 -26.35 -8.18 28.24
N SER A 20 -25.39 -8.25 29.15
CA SER A 20 -24.68 -7.07 29.59
C SER A 20 -23.76 -6.69 28.44
N LEU A 21 -24.29 -5.97 27.45
CA LEU A 21 -23.48 -5.15 26.59
C LEU A 21 -22.67 -4.24 27.52
N PRO A 22 -21.34 -4.27 27.50
CA PRO A 22 -20.55 -3.25 28.19
C PRO A 22 -20.80 -1.95 27.44
N LEU A 23 -21.74 -1.14 27.96
CA LEU A 23 -21.94 0.25 27.55
C LEU A 23 -20.88 1.14 28.24
N ASP A 24 -19.61 0.77 28.10
CA ASP A 24 -18.48 1.67 28.34
C ASP A 24 -17.93 2.12 26.97
N VAL A 25 -18.77 2.80 26.18
CA VAL A 25 -18.39 3.37 24.88
C VAL A 25 -17.91 4.83 25.02
N GLU A 26 -17.78 5.36 26.22
CA GLU A 26 -17.37 6.77 26.42
C GLU A 26 -15.85 7.01 26.49
N GLY A 27 -15.02 5.98 26.25
CA GLY A 27 -13.56 6.11 26.24
C GLY A 27 -12.84 5.40 25.09
N ALA A 28 -13.57 4.83 24.13
CA ALA A 28 -12.95 4.26 22.95
C ALA A 28 -12.44 5.41 22.07
N SER A 29 -11.18 5.78 22.28
CA SER A 29 -10.46 6.70 21.39
C SER A 29 -10.66 6.23 19.93
N ASN A 30 -10.80 7.18 19.01
CA ASN A 30 -10.95 6.91 17.57
C ASN A 30 -9.75 6.16 16.95
N ASP A 31 -8.76 5.77 17.74
CA ASP A 31 -7.53 5.13 17.34
C ASP A 31 -7.76 3.76 16.69
N TRP A 32 -8.72 2.96 17.21
CA TRP A 32 -9.07 1.66 16.61
C TRP A 32 -9.75 1.75 15.23
N ALA A 33 -10.37 2.90 14.93
CA ALA A 33 -11.01 3.09 13.63
C ALA A 33 -9.98 3.11 12.49
N TRP A 34 -8.84 3.75 12.70
CA TRP A 34 -7.76 3.80 11.72
C TRP A 34 -7.09 2.43 11.53
N GLU A 35 -6.83 1.72 12.62
CA GLU A 35 -6.30 0.36 12.55
C GLU A 35 -7.23 -0.56 11.76
N THR A 36 -8.54 -0.51 12.00
CA THR A 36 -9.52 -1.33 11.29
C THR A 36 -9.62 -0.96 9.80
N ILE A 37 -9.54 0.33 9.45
CA ILE A 37 -9.62 0.78 8.07
C ILE A 37 -8.35 0.40 7.30
N PHE A 38 -7.17 0.69 7.84
CA PHE A 38 -5.91 0.46 7.14
C PHE A 38 -5.48 -1.01 7.17
N PHE A 39 -5.56 -1.69 8.31
CA PHE A 39 -5.12 -3.08 8.41
C PHE A 39 -6.22 -4.10 8.07
N GLY A 40 -7.50 -3.71 8.18
CA GLY A 40 -8.63 -4.58 7.85
C GLY A 40 -8.99 -4.68 6.37
N ARG A 41 -8.51 -3.74 5.52
CA ARG A 41 -8.84 -3.68 4.08
C ARG A 41 -7.63 -3.38 3.20
N PRO A 42 -6.68 -4.32 3.06
CA PRO A 42 -5.48 -4.10 2.27
C PRO A 42 -5.76 -3.77 0.80
N SER A 43 -6.87 -4.27 0.24
CA SER A 43 -7.28 -3.95 -1.13
C SER A 43 -7.67 -2.50 -1.31
N LEU A 44 -8.30 -1.88 -0.30
CA LEU A 44 -8.61 -0.45 -0.34
C LEU A 44 -7.35 0.40 -0.28
N VAL A 45 -6.38 0.02 0.57
CA VAL A 45 -5.10 0.73 0.65
C VAL A 45 -4.31 0.59 -0.65
N ALA A 46 -4.32 -0.61 -1.26
CA ALA A 46 -3.74 -0.80 -2.59
C ALA A 46 -4.44 0.07 -3.65
N ALA A 47 -5.76 0.18 -3.61
CA ALA A 47 -6.51 1.06 -4.51
C ALA A 47 -6.12 2.53 -4.32
N LEU A 48 -6.00 3.01 -3.08
CA LEU A 48 -5.57 4.37 -2.76
C LEU A 48 -4.13 4.64 -3.24
N LEU A 49 -3.23 3.67 -3.11
CA LEU A 49 -1.87 3.77 -3.65
C LEU A 49 -1.89 3.97 -5.18
N TRP A 50 -2.69 3.17 -5.90
CA TRP A 50 -2.84 3.28 -7.33
C TRP A 50 -3.43 4.61 -7.78
N PHE A 51 -4.48 5.11 -7.09
CA PHE A 51 -5.04 6.43 -7.36
C PHE A 51 -4.07 7.56 -7.02
N GLY A 52 -3.29 7.42 -5.95
CA GLY A 52 -2.23 8.35 -5.59
C GLY A 52 -1.17 8.46 -6.69
N GLY A 53 -0.73 7.33 -7.25
CA GLY A 53 0.19 7.29 -8.39
C GLY A 53 -0.40 7.93 -9.65
N ALA A 54 -1.67 7.64 -9.98
CA ALA A 54 -2.37 8.28 -11.09
C ALA A 54 -2.49 9.80 -10.90
N ALA A 55 -2.83 10.26 -9.69
CA ALA A 55 -2.93 11.68 -9.36
C ALA A 55 -1.58 12.39 -9.45
N ALA A 56 -0.50 11.76 -8.97
CA ALA A 56 0.86 12.30 -9.09
C ALA A 56 1.30 12.43 -10.56
N GLY A 57 0.98 11.44 -11.41
CA GLY A 57 1.20 11.51 -12.84
C GLY A 57 0.45 12.67 -13.49
N LEU A 58 -0.82 12.84 -13.17
CA LEU A 58 -1.64 13.94 -13.67
C LEU A 58 -1.12 15.31 -13.18
N GLN A 59 -0.76 15.42 -11.91
CA GLN A 59 -0.16 16.65 -11.35
C GLN A 59 1.13 17.01 -12.09
N THR A 60 1.98 16.02 -12.35
CA THR A 60 3.23 16.21 -13.10
C THR A 60 2.94 16.75 -14.51
N LEU A 61 1.94 16.20 -15.21
CA LEU A 61 1.51 16.68 -16.53
C LEU A 61 1.00 18.12 -16.50
N LEU A 62 0.25 18.52 -15.46
CA LEU A 62 -0.34 19.84 -15.34
C LEU A 62 0.70 20.93 -14.97
N MET A 63 1.72 20.56 -14.18
CA MET A 63 2.70 21.52 -13.67
C MET A 63 3.88 21.78 -14.63
N HIS A 64 4.14 20.89 -15.55
CA HIS A 64 5.28 20.97 -16.43
C HIS A 64 4.84 21.06 -17.90
N ARG A 65 5.61 21.81 -18.71
CA ARG A 65 5.37 21.91 -20.15
C ARG A 65 5.99 20.71 -20.85
N TRP A 66 5.22 19.64 -20.95
CA TRP A 66 5.60 18.45 -21.70
C TRP A 66 5.27 18.59 -23.17
N SER A 67 5.99 17.89 -24.04
CA SER A 67 5.72 17.85 -25.46
C SER A 67 5.89 16.45 -26.04
N GLY A 68 5.13 16.15 -27.07
CA GLY A 68 5.28 14.94 -27.86
C GLY A 68 5.02 13.65 -27.10
N THR A 69 5.90 12.65 -27.28
CA THR A 69 5.73 11.28 -26.78
C THR A 69 5.67 11.18 -25.25
N SER A 70 6.35 12.10 -24.55
CA SER A 70 6.38 12.06 -23.07
C SER A 70 5.01 12.30 -22.45
N VAL A 71 4.18 13.17 -23.04
CA VAL A 71 2.79 13.40 -22.59
C VAL A 71 1.98 12.12 -22.71
N LEU A 72 1.98 11.52 -23.90
CA LEU A 72 1.20 10.30 -24.17
C LEU A 72 1.62 9.15 -23.26
N LEU A 73 2.92 9.04 -22.98
CA LEU A 73 3.42 7.99 -22.10
C LEU A 73 3.00 8.21 -20.65
N LEU A 74 3.11 9.42 -20.11
CA LEU A 74 2.66 9.74 -18.75
C LEU A 74 1.14 9.60 -18.61
N GLU A 75 0.35 10.00 -19.61
CA GLU A 75 -1.10 9.79 -19.63
C GLU A 75 -1.45 8.30 -19.63
N ALA A 76 -0.75 7.49 -20.43
CA ALA A 76 -0.96 6.05 -20.48
C ALA A 76 -0.62 5.38 -19.14
N LEU A 77 0.50 5.76 -18.50
CA LEU A 77 0.91 5.27 -17.19
C LEU A 77 -0.10 5.67 -16.10
N GLY A 78 -0.54 6.93 -16.09
CA GLY A 78 -1.56 7.41 -15.16
C GLY A 78 -2.91 6.71 -15.34
N SER A 79 -3.32 6.49 -16.61
CA SER A 79 -4.55 5.76 -16.93
C SER A 79 -4.49 4.30 -16.49
N LEU A 80 -3.33 3.64 -16.71
CA LEU A 80 -3.10 2.27 -16.26
C LEU A 80 -3.14 2.18 -14.73
N ALA A 81 -2.48 3.10 -14.03
CA ALA A 81 -2.53 3.19 -12.57
C ALA A 81 -3.97 3.39 -12.08
N GLY A 82 -4.74 4.30 -12.69
CA GLY A 82 -6.15 4.51 -12.37
C GLY A 82 -7.00 3.25 -12.59
N ALA A 83 -6.79 2.53 -13.69
CA ALA A 83 -7.47 1.26 -13.97
C ALA A 83 -7.16 0.19 -12.92
N CYS A 84 -5.88 0.06 -12.51
CA CYS A 84 -5.48 -0.82 -11.40
C CYS A 84 -6.16 -0.42 -10.09
N GLY A 85 -6.26 0.88 -9.80
CA GLY A 85 -6.98 1.41 -8.63
C GLY A 85 -8.45 1.02 -8.63
N ILE A 86 -9.16 1.18 -9.76
CA ILE A 86 -10.56 0.77 -9.92
C ILE A 86 -10.69 -0.75 -9.72
N LEU A 87 -9.83 -1.54 -10.34
CA LEU A 87 -9.82 -2.99 -10.19
C LEU A 87 -9.66 -3.41 -8.73
N ARG A 88 -8.70 -2.79 -8.01
CA ARG A 88 -8.49 -3.07 -6.59
C ARG A 88 -9.66 -2.62 -5.72
N ALA A 89 -10.27 -1.49 -5.99
CA ALA A 89 -11.43 -1.00 -5.25
C ALA A 89 -12.68 -1.89 -5.45
N THR A 90 -12.84 -2.49 -6.63
CA THR A 90 -14.06 -3.23 -6.99
C THR A 90 -13.98 -4.73 -6.69
N VAL A 91 -12.85 -5.36 -6.99
CA VAL A 91 -12.70 -6.82 -6.86
C VAL A 91 -11.53 -7.24 -5.98
N GLY A 92 -10.77 -6.30 -5.42
CA GLY A 92 -9.53 -6.56 -4.69
C GLY A 92 -9.67 -7.57 -3.55
N ASP A 93 -10.76 -7.52 -2.79
CA ASP A 93 -11.02 -8.44 -1.68
C ASP A 93 -11.29 -9.89 -2.12
N ARG A 94 -11.62 -10.10 -3.41
CA ARG A 94 -11.83 -11.43 -4.01
C ARG A 94 -10.56 -12.00 -4.62
N LEU A 95 -9.53 -11.17 -4.79
CA LEU A 95 -8.28 -11.59 -5.40
C LEU A 95 -7.40 -12.36 -4.40
N PRO A 96 -6.64 -13.37 -4.86
CA PRO A 96 -5.67 -14.07 -4.01
C PRO A 96 -4.61 -13.12 -3.46
N LYS A 97 -4.11 -13.37 -2.25
CA LYS A 97 -3.11 -12.51 -1.58
C LYS A 97 -1.81 -12.34 -2.37
N TRP A 98 -1.41 -13.32 -3.19
CA TRP A 98 -0.20 -13.20 -4.02
C TRP A 98 -0.28 -12.05 -5.03
N THR A 99 -1.49 -11.58 -5.37
CA THR A 99 -1.68 -10.45 -6.29
C THR A 99 -1.15 -9.13 -5.73
N PHE A 100 -0.94 -9.01 -4.41
CA PHE A 100 -0.23 -7.85 -3.83
C PHE A 100 1.23 -7.78 -4.27
N HIS A 101 1.89 -8.93 -4.49
CA HIS A 101 3.23 -8.95 -5.09
C HIS A 101 3.22 -8.39 -6.51
N VAL A 102 2.19 -8.73 -7.30
CA VAL A 102 2.02 -8.20 -8.64
C VAL A 102 1.80 -6.70 -8.63
N ASP A 103 0.99 -6.19 -7.68
CA ASP A 103 0.81 -4.74 -7.51
C ASP A 103 2.13 -4.03 -7.25
N VAL A 104 2.92 -4.53 -6.31
CA VAL A 104 4.20 -3.90 -5.94
C VAL A 104 5.18 -3.93 -7.13
N VAL A 105 5.29 -5.06 -7.84
CA VAL A 105 6.15 -5.15 -9.02
C VAL A 105 5.67 -4.21 -10.13
N LEU A 106 4.38 -4.21 -10.42
CA LEU A 106 3.80 -3.35 -11.45
C LEU A 106 3.92 -1.87 -11.08
N ALA A 107 3.64 -1.50 -9.82
CA ALA A 107 3.78 -0.14 -9.34
C ALA A 107 5.24 0.34 -9.46
N ASN A 108 6.22 -0.47 -9.04
CA ASN A 108 7.63 -0.15 -9.20
C ASN A 108 8.03 0.00 -10.67
N ALA A 109 7.53 -0.84 -11.56
CA ALA A 109 7.77 -0.72 -13.00
C ALA A 109 7.18 0.59 -13.57
N LEU A 110 5.93 0.92 -13.23
CA LEU A 110 5.29 2.17 -13.68
C LEU A 110 6.03 3.39 -13.15
N VAL A 111 6.40 3.41 -11.87
CA VAL A 111 7.17 4.49 -11.25
C VAL A 111 8.53 4.64 -11.93
N SER A 112 9.22 3.52 -12.22
CA SER A 112 10.51 3.55 -12.92
C SER A 112 10.41 4.19 -14.30
N VAL A 113 9.41 3.81 -15.10
CA VAL A 113 9.18 4.40 -16.41
C VAL A 113 8.81 5.86 -16.31
N ALA A 114 7.89 6.22 -15.39
CA ALA A 114 7.50 7.60 -15.16
C ALA A 114 8.68 8.46 -14.71
N ALA A 115 9.52 7.96 -13.79
CA ALA A 115 10.71 8.64 -13.32
C ALA A 115 11.76 8.83 -14.42
N ALA A 116 11.97 7.82 -15.29
CA ALA A 116 12.87 7.92 -16.42
C ALA A 116 12.41 8.99 -17.45
N VAL A 117 11.09 9.08 -17.68
CA VAL A 117 10.51 10.12 -18.53
C VAL A 117 10.64 11.51 -17.88
N ALA A 118 10.39 11.59 -16.56
CA ALA A 118 10.41 12.81 -15.78
C ALA A 118 11.83 13.36 -15.59
N ALA A 119 12.84 12.51 -15.52
CA ALA A 119 14.24 12.92 -15.40
C ALA A 119 14.71 13.84 -16.54
N GLY A 120 14.12 13.71 -17.72
CA GLY A 120 14.36 14.62 -18.85
C GLY A 120 13.77 16.03 -18.67
N ALA A 121 12.94 16.25 -17.64
CA ALA A 121 12.29 17.52 -17.33
C ALA A 121 12.63 18.03 -15.92
N ASP A 122 13.71 17.52 -15.31
CA ASP A 122 14.16 17.85 -13.94
C ASP A 122 13.08 17.63 -12.86
N VAL A 123 12.19 16.64 -13.07
CA VAL A 123 11.16 16.25 -12.10
C VAL A 123 11.58 14.99 -11.37
N ASP A 124 11.66 15.08 -10.05
CA ASP A 124 11.95 13.92 -9.20
C ASP A 124 10.66 13.21 -8.76
N LEU A 125 10.47 12.00 -9.24
CA LEU A 125 9.39 11.11 -8.83
C LEU A 125 9.86 10.01 -7.85
N GLY A 126 11.07 10.13 -7.30
CA GLY A 126 11.64 9.16 -6.37
C GLY A 126 10.77 8.88 -5.15
N ASN A 127 10.04 9.87 -4.66
CA ASN A 127 9.12 9.71 -3.53
C ASN A 127 7.99 8.72 -3.79
N LEU A 128 7.64 8.43 -5.05
CA LEU A 128 6.62 7.43 -5.36
C LEU A 128 7.09 6.01 -5.03
N TYR A 129 8.40 5.72 -5.16
CA TYR A 129 8.95 4.45 -4.70
C TYR A 129 8.73 4.25 -3.20
N LEU A 130 8.92 5.31 -2.39
CA LEU A 130 8.69 5.23 -0.95
C LEU A 130 7.27 4.78 -0.61
N LEU A 131 6.25 5.31 -1.31
CA LEU A 131 4.86 4.92 -1.10
C LEU A 131 4.63 3.44 -1.42
N VAL A 132 5.21 2.94 -2.53
CA VAL A 132 5.10 1.53 -2.93
C VAL A 132 5.77 0.62 -1.90
N GLU A 133 6.96 1.00 -1.42
CA GLU A 133 7.72 0.18 -0.48
C GLU A 133 7.12 0.20 0.93
N VAL A 134 6.56 1.31 1.38
CA VAL A 134 5.78 1.35 2.64
C VAL A 134 4.59 0.40 2.55
N PHE A 135 3.87 0.37 1.43
CA PHE A 135 2.81 -0.60 1.22
C PHE A 135 3.34 -2.04 1.26
N ALA A 136 4.44 -2.33 0.58
CA ALA A 136 5.06 -3.66 0.58
C ALA A 136 5.44 -4.10 2.01
N LEU A 137 6.06 -3.21 2.80
CA LEU A 137 6.44 -3.48 4.19
C LEU A 137 5.23 -3.72 5.10
N LEU A 138 4.11 -3.03 4.88
CA LEU A 138 2.91 -3.18 5.72
C LEU A 138 2.10 -4.44 5.41
N TYR A 139 2.08 -4.92 4.17
CA TYR A 139 1.15 -5.96 3.72
C TYR A 139 1.79 -7.24 3.23
N LEU A 140 3.10 -7.25 2.98
CA LEU A 140 3.82 -8.45 2.58
C LEU A 140 4.65 -9.02 3.74
N PRO A 141 4.91 -10.33 3.76
CA PRO A 141 5.88 -10.90 4.70
C PRO A 141 7.26 -10.24 4.53
N LEU A 142 8.02 -10.11 5.64
CA LEU A 142 9.28 -9.37 5.67
C LEU A 142 10.26 -9.74 4.54
N ARG A 143 10.47 -11.03 4.28
CA ARG A 143 11.42 -11.48 3.25
C ARG A 143 11.05 -11.02 1.84
N PRO A 144 9.80 -11.24 1.35
CA PRO A 144 9.36 -10.67 0.08
C PRO A 144 9.39 -9.14 0.05
N ALA A 145 8.98 -8.46 1.13
CA ALA A 145 9.02 -7.00 1.22
C ALA A 145 10.44 -6.46 1.02
N LEU A 146 11.43 -7.05 1.70
CA LEU A 146 12.85 -6.68 1.52
C LEU A 146 13.36 -6.97 0.10
N ALA A 147 12.88 -8.04 -0.54
CA ALA A 147 13.24 -8.32 -1.94
C ALA A 147 12.66 -7.25 -2.89
N HIS A 148 11.43 -6.79 -2.66
CA HIS A 148 10.84 -5.68 -3.42
C HIS A 148 11.59 -4.37 -3.18
N LEU A 149 11.93 -4.06 -1.93
CA LEU A 149 12.72 -2.88 -1.57
C LEU A 149 14.09 -2.89 -2.30
N ALA A 150 14.79 -4.02 -2.33
CA ALA A 150 16.04 -4.15 -3.06
C ALA A 150 15.85 -3.97 -4.58
N LEU A 151 14.78 -4.54 -5.15
CA LEU A 151 14.45 -4.38 -6.57
C LEU A 151 14.16 -2.91 -6.92
N ALA A 152 13.36 -2.22 -6.10
CA ALA A 152 13.07 -0.80 -6.27
C ALA A 152 14.32 0.07 -6.15
N ALA A 153 15.19 -0.23 -5.18
CA ALA A 153 16.45 0.48 -5.02
C ALA A 153 17.35 0.37 -6.26
N ILE A 154 17.45 -0.84 -6.82
CA ILE A 154 18.20 -1.08 -8.08
C ILE A 154 17.52 -0.35 -9.24
N ALA A 155 16.19 -0.46 -9.39
CA ALA A 155 15.46 0.19 -10.47
C ALA A 155 15.63 1.71 -10.44
N TYR A 156 15.53 2.32 -9.25
CA TYR A 156 15.74 3.76 -9.11
C TYR A 156 17.20 4.17 -9.38
N ALA A 157 18.17 3.38 -8.92
CA ALA A 157 19.59 3.63 -9.23
C ALA A 157 19.85 3.59 -10.75
N VAL A 158 19.20 2.66 -11.48
CA VAL A 158 19.27 2.59 -12.95
C VAL A 158 18.66 3.85 -13.58
N VAL A 159 17.48 4.28 -13.10
CA VAL A 159 16.83 5.52 -13.59
C VAL A 159 17.73 6.73 -13.39
N LEU A 160 18.34 6.87 -12.21
CA LEU A 160 19.30 7.96 -11.93
C LEU A 160 20.55 7.87 -12.82
N GLY A 161 21.02 6.66 -13.14
CA GLY A 161 22.19 6.44 -14.00
C GLY A 161 21.96 6.73 -15.48
N ILE A 162 20.71 6.64 -15.96
CA ILE A 162 20.32 6.98 -17.33
C ILE A 162 20.10 8.50 -17.50
N GLY A 163 19.74 9.19 -16.42
CA GLY A 163 19.50 10.61 -16.43
C GLY A 163 20.78 11.43 -16.65
N PRO A 164 20.69 12.66 -17.20
CA PRO A 164 21.84 13.49 -17.56
C PRO A 164 22.67 13.96 -16.36
N SER A 165 22.28 13.65 -15.15
CA SER A 165 22.95 14.16 -13.94
C SER A 165 23.09 13.11 -12.85
N LEU A 166 24.13 12.28 -12.92
CA LEU A 166 24.73 11.70 -11.72
C LEU A 166 25.43 12.82 -10.92
N GLN A 167 24.63 13.76 -10.39
CA GLN A 167 25.13 14.78 -9.49
C GLN A 167 24.94 14.33 -8.04
N GLU A 168 25.76 14.82 -7.12
CA GLU A 168 25.66 14.55 -5.69
C GLU A 168 24.23 14.57 -5.14
N PRO A 169 23.31 15.46 -5.60
CA PRO A 169 21.91 15.47 -5.17
C PRO A 169 21.15 14.16 -5.46
N ALA A 170 21.44 13.49 -6.58
CA ALA A 170 20.74 12.26 -6.95
C ALA A 170 21.09 11.08 -6.00
N LEU A 171 22.34 10.97 -5.59
CA LEU A 171 22.76 9.98 -4.58
C LEU A 171 22.12 10.27 -3.22
N LEU A 172 22.07 11.55 -2.81
CA LEU A 172 21.41 11.94 -1.56
C LEU A 172 19.92 11.64 -1.59
N ALA A 173 19.22 11.90 -2.72
CA ALA A 173 17.82 11.53 -2.89
C ALA A 173 17.61 10.02 -2.79
N TRP A 174 18.48 9.22 -3.43
CA TRP A 174 18.43 7.77 -3.33
C TRP A 174 18.59 7.29 -1.87
N PHE A 175 19.60 7.78 -1.15
CA PHE A 175 19.80 7.45 0.26
C PHE A 175 18.64 7.91 1.13
N ALA A 176 18.06 9.08 0.88
CA ALA A 176 16.92 9.58 1.62
C ALA A 176 15.68 8.67 1.45
N VAL A 177 15.34 8.28 0.22
CA VAL A 177 14.19 7.42 -0.08
C VAL A 177 14.37 6.04 0.54
N PHE A 178 15.46 5.34 0.23
CA PHE A 178 15.63 3.96 0.66
C PHE A 178 16.14 3.84 2.09
N GLY A 179 16.88 4.81 2.59
CA GLY A 179 17.21 4.90 4.01
C GLY A 179 15.96 5.07 4.87
N THR A 180 15.04 5.96 4.47
CA THR A 180 13.77 6.15 5.15
C THR A 180 12.90 4.89 5.10
N ALA A 181 12.79 4.25 3.93
CA ALA A 181 12.05 2.98 3.80
C ALA A 181 12.63 1.87 4.68
N THR A 182 13.97 1.78 4.76
CA THR A 182 14.64 0.79 5.61
C THR A 182 14.37 1.05 7.09
N VAL A 183 14.46 2.31 7.54
CA VAL A 183 14.16 2.68 8.94
C VAL A 183 12.70 2.37 9.26
N LEU A 184 11.76 2.71 8.39
CA LEU A 184 10.35 2.38 8.58
C LEU A 184 10.14 0.87 8.64
N GLY A 185 10.80 0.10 7.79
CA GLY A 185 10.76 -1.37 7.83
C GLY A 185 11.23 -1.93 9.17
N VAL A 186 12.32 -1.41 9.72
CA VAL A 186 12.83 -1.84 11.04
C VAL A 186 11.88 -1.46 12.18
N VAL A 187 11.18 -0.35 12.07
CA VAL A 187 10.22 0.09 13.12
C VAL A 187 8.91 -0.72 13.07
N VAL A 188 8.50 -1.19 11.88
CA VAL A 188 7.25 -1.94 11.68
C VAL A 188 7.40 -3.42 12.05
N PHE A 189 8.59 -4.00 11.94
CA PHE A 189 8.88 -5.42 12.20
C PHE A 189 9.75 -5.63 13.42
#